data_ec62a59835e56a7229d5686d598aade6
#
_entry.id   ec62a59835e56a7229d5686d598aade6
#
_cell.length_a   1.000
_cell.length_b   1.000
_cell.length_c   1.000
_cell.angle_alpha   90.00
_cell.angle_beta   90.00
_cell.angle_gamma   90.00
#
_symmetry.space_group_name_H-M   'P 1'
#
loop_
_entity.id
_entity.type
_entity.pdbx_description
1 polymer ?
#
loop_
_entity_poly.entity_id
_entity_poly.type
_entity_poly.pdbx_seq_one_letter_code
_entity_poly.pdbx_strand_id
1 'polypeptide(L)'
;SDKKSGASAQKTSANLDVRYTSLRQPYVSYTSLTDRPGYLRLYGQESLNSCYNVSLVARRQQERHVQVETCVEFTPTCQEQMAGLAYMYDTGNFYLLVKTREEEFGFQTLDLKKSAKLRLIKSDHFDVEDVIPAISIPEEGPVYLRVTTIQEGLYAKFFYSLDGKDYQELAEVPTNILTDEQSEGFTGAHFGMYCHDMTGLRRYADFGYFEIVKARKEQ
;
A
#
# COMPACT_ATOMS: atom_id res chain seq x y z
N SER A 1 -46.42 -24.39 10.24
CA SER A 1 -45.38 -24.41 9.20
C SER A 1 -44.54 -23.16 9.31
N ASP A 2 -43.45 -23.22 10.07
CA ASP A 2 -42.53 -22.11 10.24
C ASP A 2 -41.14 -22.55 9.83
N LYS A 3 -40.66 -21.96 8.76
CA LYS A 3 -39.28 -22.07 8.31
C LYS A 3 -38.44 -21.05 9.06
N LYS A 4 -37.67 -21.48 10.03
CA LYS A 4 -36.55 -20.72 10.58
C LYS A 4 -35.41 -20.75 9.61
N SER A 5 -35.11 -19.61 8.99
CA SER A 5 -33.86 -19.38 8.28
C SER A 5 -32.72 -19.27 9.28
N GLY A 6 -31.86 -20.27 9.30
CA GLY A 6 -30.65 -20.24 10.08
C GLY A 6 -29.68 -19.22 9.50
N ALA A 7 -29.40 -18.15 10.24
CA ALA A 7 -28.27 -17.29 9.99
C ALA A 7 -26.99 -18.10 10.25
N SER A 8 -26.25 -18.41 9.19
CA SER A 8 -24.91 -18.98 9.32
C SER A 8 -24.00 -17.93 9.93
N ALA A 9 -23.61 -18.13 11.19
CA ALA A 9 -22.55 -17.38 11.81
C ALA A 9 -21.26 -17.61 10.99
N GLN A 10 -20.82 -16.61 10.22
CA GLN A 10 -19.50 -16.60 9.65
C GLN A 10 -18.51 -16.68 10.80
N LYS A 11 -17.78 -17.80 10.90
CA LYS A 11 -16.61 -17.93 11.74
C LYS A 11 -15.63 -16.85 11.28
N THR A 12 -15.42 -15.82 12.09
CA THR A 12 -14.33 -14.87 11.95
C THR A 12 -13.04 -15.65 12.12
N SER A 13 -12.42 -16.06 11.00
CA SER A 13 -11.10 -16.67 11.06
C SER A 13 -10.13 -15.58 11.49
N ALA A 14 -9.36 -15.82 12.55
CA ALA A 14 -8.31 -14.91 13.02
C ALA A 14 -7.13 -14.78 12.03
N ASN A 15 -7.22 -15.40 10.87
CA ASN A 15 -6.19 -15.44 9.85
C ASN A 15 -6.68 -14.84 8.53
N LEU A 16 -5.78 -14.19 7.82
CA LEU A 16 -6.01 -13.74 6.45
C LEU A 16 -6.21 -14.94 5.51
N ASP A 17 -6.84 -14.69 4.34
CA ASP A 17 -6.96 -15.65 3.26
C ASP A 17 -5.59 -16.21 2.85
N VAL A 18 -5.53 -17.50 2.50
CA VAL A 18 -4.28 -18.21 2.12
C VAL A 18 -3.56 -17.59 0.92
N ARG A 19 -4.24 -16.74 0.14
CA ARG A 19 -3.65 -16.03 -1.00
C ARG A 19 -2.75 -14.86 -0.60
N TYR A 20 -2.79 -14.45 0.67
CA TYR A 20 -1.88 -13.43 1.17
C TYR A 20 -0.53 -14.01 1.53
N THR A 21 0.49 -13.27 1.19
CA THR A 21 1.90 -13.57 1.47
C THR A 21 2.57 -12.42 2.19
N SER A 22 3.74 -12.68 2.73
CA SER A 22 4.58 -11.70 3.41
C SER A 22 6.05 -11.93 3.04
N LEU A 23 6.89 -10.93 3.30
CA LEU A 23 8.33 -11.04 3.08
C LEU A 23 9.02 -11.61 4.32
N ARG A 24 9.74 -12.75 4.17
CA ARG A 24 10.71 -13.34 5.12
C ARG A 24 10.18 -13.71 6.50
N GLN A 25 9.15 -13.05 7.01
CA GLN A 25 8.54 -13.34 8.31
C GLN A 25 7.03 -13.50 8.19
N PRO A 26 6.39 -14.32 9.02
CA PRO A 26 4.95 -14.48 9.01
C PRO A 26 4.24 -13.16 9.33
N TYR A 27 3.23 -12.78 8.57
CA TYR A 27 2.49 -11.52 8.77
C TYR A 27 1.85 -11.42 10.16
N VAL A 28 1.54 -12.52 10.81
CA VAL A 28 0.96 -12.55 12.16
C VAL A 28 1.84 -11.88 13.23
N SER A 29 3.13 -11.70 12.97
CA SER A 29 4.07 -11.05 13.90
C SER A 29 3.93 -9.52 13.94
N TYR A 30 3.34 -8.92 12.91
CA TYR A 30 3.19 -7.47 12.77
C TYR A 30 1.79 -7.03 12.31
N THR A 31 0.80 -7.94 12.35
CA THR A 31 -0.58 -7.61 12.01
C THR A 31 -1.55 -7.95 13.13
N SER A 32 -2.70 -7.29 13.13
CA SER A 32 -3.83 -7.59 14.00
C SER A 32 -5.16 -7.40 13.25
N LEU A 33 -6.06 -8.36 13.41
CA LEU A 33 -7.46 -8.28 12.98
C LEU A 33 -8.41 -7.98 14.14
N THR A 34 -7.89 -7.92 15.36
CA THR A 34 -8.67 -7.78 16.59
C THR A 34 -8.55 -6.41 17.23
N ASP A 35 -7.42 -5.70 17.04
CA ASP A 35 -7.17 -4.38 17.64
C ASP A 35 -8.13 -3.31 17.11
N ARG A 36 -8.61 -3.48 15.88
CA ARG A 36 -9.68 -2.68 15.28
C ARG A 36 -10.57 -3.59 14.44
N PRO A 37 -11.71 -4.02 14.96
CA PRO A 37 -12.63 -4.90 14.23
C PRO A 37 -13.04 -4.32 12.88
N GLY A 38 -12.98 -5.13 11.82
CA GLY A 38 -13.28 -4.72 10.45
C GLY A 38 -12.08 -4.12 9.67
N TYR A 39 -10.92 -3.99 10.31
CA TYR A 39 -9.67 -3.52 9.69
C TYR A 39 -8.56 -4.54 9.87
N LEU A 40 -7.64 -4.53 8.90
CA LEU A 40 -6.33 -5.13 9.08
C LEU A 40 -5.37 -4.05 9.57
N ARG A 41 -4.87 -4.19 10.81
CA ARG A 41 -3.82 -3.33 11.35
C ARG A 41 -2.45 -3.88 11.00
N LEU A 42 -1.58 -3.03 10.43
CA LEU A 42 -0.16 -3.32 10.22
C LEU A 42 0.67 -2.42 11.13
N TYR A 43 1.50 -3.03 11.97
CA TYR A 43 2.50 -2.30 12.75
C TYR A 43 3.74 -2.07 11.91
N GLY A 44 4.16 -0.81 11.78
CA GLY A 44 5.33 -0.42 10.99
C GLY A 44 6.63 -1.02 11.53
N GLN A 45 7.46 -1.46 10.61
CA GLN A 45 8.80 -1.96 10.82
C GLN A 45 9.78 -1.25 9.88
N GLU A 46 10.77 -1.92 9.35
CA GLU A 46 11.78 -1.38 8.45
C GLU A 46 11.21 -1.01 7.06
N SER A 47 11.98 -0.26 6.28
CA SER A 47 11.62 0.11 4.92
C SER A 47 11.55 -1.09 3.99
N LEU A 48 10.87 -0.96 2.83
CA LEU A 48 10.71 -2.06 1.87
C LEU A 48 12.05 -2.54 1.29
N ASN A 49 13.07 -1.67 1.23
CA ASN A 49 14.43 -2.05 0.81
C ASN A 49 15.18 -2.90 1.83
N SER A 50 14.66 -3.06 3.05
CA SER A 50 15.32 -3.88 4.07
C SER A 50 15.34 -5.35 3.71
N CYS A 51 16.42 -6.02 4.13
CA CYS A 51 16.58 -7.46 4.03
C CYS A 51 16.01 -8.23 5.25
N TYR A 52 15.44 -7.55 6.25
CA TYR A 52 15.03 -8.16 7.52
C TYR A 52 13.53 -8.04 7.79
N ASN A 53 13.10 -7.01 8.46
CA ASN A 53 11.77 -6.91 9.06
C ASN A 53 10.89 -5.91 8.28
N VAL A 54 10.16 -6.38 7.29
CA VAL A 54 9.26 -5.55 6.48
C VAL A 54 7.81 -5.89 6.78
N SER A 55 7.01 -4.88 7.10
CA SER A 55 5.56 -5.05 7.26
C SER A 55 4.85 -4.87 5.93
N LEU A 56 4.68 -5.99 5.25
CA LEU A 56 3.97 -6.10 3.97
C LEU A 56 3.04 -7.31 3.99
N VAL A 57 1.77 -7.09 3.63
CA VAL A 57 0.80 -8.14 3.36
C VAL A 57 0.37 -8.03 1.91
N ALA A 58 0.76 -8.98 1.07
CA ALA A 58 0.67 -8.86 -0.37
C ALA A 58 -0.02 -10.06 -1.02
N ARG A 59 -0.44 -9.87 -2.28
CA ARG A 59 -0.96 -10.91 -3.16
C ARG A 59 -0.26 -10.82 -4.50
N ARG A 60 0.09 -11.99 -5.05
CA ARG A 60 0.70 -12.08 -6.36
C ARG A 60 -0.26 -11.61 -7.46
N GLN A 61 0.25 -10.84 -8.41
CA GLN A 61 -0.45 -10.50 -9.64
C GLN A 61 -0.68 -11.76 -10.48
N GLN A 62 -1.92 -12.02 -10.86
CA GLN A 62 -2.31 -13.20 -11.65
C GLN A 62 -2.78 -12.84 -13.06
N GLU A 63 -3.17 -11.59 -13.26
CA GLU A 63 -3.73 -11.08 -14.51
C GLU A 63 -2.96 -9.85 -14.99
N ARG A 64 -2.89 -9.65 -16.30
CA ARG A 64 -2.22 -8.48 -16.88
C ARG A 64 -3.02 -7.19 -16.72
N HIS A 65 -4.34 -7.29 -16.71
CA HIS A 65 -5.27 -6.18 -16.52
C HIS A 65 -5.94 -6.31 -15.15
N VAL A 66 -5.41 -5.62 -14.18
CA VAL A 66 -5.96 -5.60 -12.82
C VAL A 66 -6.13 -4.18 -12.32
N GLN A 67 -7.15 -3.98 -11.51
CA GLN A 67 -7.27 -2.83 -10.63
C GLN A 67 -7.14 -3.32 -9.20
N VAL A 68 -6.27 -2.68 -8.45
CA VAL A 68 -6.05 -2.95 -7.04
C VAL A 68 -6.38 -1.70 -6.25
N GLU A 69 -7.12 -1.87 -5.18
CA GLU A 69 -7.59 -0.77 -4.35
C GLU A 69 -7.49 -1.10 -2.87
N THR A 70 -7.16 -0.10 -2.08
CA THR A 70 -7.18 -0.19 -0.61
C THR A 70 -7.59 1.14 0.00
N CYS A 71 -8.14 1.07 1.21
CA CYS A 71 -8.40 2.22 2.06
C CYS A 71 -7.45 2.16 3.25
N VAL A 72 -6.66 3.20 3.48
CA VAL A 72 -5.71 3.29 4.58
C VAL A 72 -6.03 4.48 5.48
N GLU A 73 -6.09 4.21 6.79
CA GLU A 73 -6.10 5.22 7.83
C GLU A 73 -4.76 5.19 8.56
N PHE A 74 -4.00 6.28 8.45
CA PHE A 74 -2.66 6.39 9.00
C PHE A 74 -2.37 7.83 9.42
N THR A 75 -1.80 7.99 10.60
CA THR A 75 -1.42 9.31 11.12
C THR A 75 0.08 9.30 11.42
N PRO A 76 0.93 9.58 10.41
CA PRO A 76 2.38 9.68 10.59
C PRO A 76 2.74 10.91 11.41
N THR A 77 3.83 10.85 12.17
CA THR A 77 4.35 11.98 12.95
C THR A 77 5.64 12.56 12.36
N CYS A 78 6.27 11.84 11.43
CA CYS A 78 7.50 12.23 10.74
C CYS A 78 7.59 11.54 9.37
N GLN A 79 8.60 11.89 8.59
CA GLN A 79 8.82 11.36 7.23
C GLN A 79 9.30 9.90 7.22
N GLU A 80 9.87 9.41 8.32
CA GLU A 80 10.33 8.03 8.48
C GLU A 80 9.19 7.05 8.77
N GLN A 81 7.94 7.54 8.73
CA GLN A 81 6.73 6.76 8.90
C GLN A 81 5.89 6.85 7.63
N MET A 82 5.63 5.69 6.99
CA MET A 82 4.87 5.62 5.75
C MET A 82 3.92 4.42 5.75
N ALA A 83 2.74 4.58 5.15
CA ALA A 83 1.82 3.47 4.94
C ALA A 83 0.98 3.68 3.69
N GLY A 84 0.67 2.59 2.98
CA GLY A 84 -0.15 2.63 1.78
C GLY A 84 -0.08 1.38 0.93
N LEU A 85 -0.13 1.58 -0.39
CA LEU A 85 -0.20 0.54 -1.41
C LEU A 85 1.18 0.32 -2.04
N ALA A 86 1.63 -0.93 -2.05
CA ALA A 86 2.84 -1.37 -2.74
C ALA A 86 2.49 -2.12 -4.03
N TYR A 87 3.24 -1.87 -5.09
CA TYR A 87 3.32 -2.69 -6.30
C TYR A 87 4.78 -3.04 -6.52
N MET A 88 5.15 -4.28 -6.25
CA MET A 88 6.54 -4.68 -6.12
C MET A 88 6.85 -5.99 -6.81
N TYR A 89 8.09 -6.15 -7.22
CA TYR A 89 8.69 -7.41 -7.61
C TYR A 89 9.53 -7.99 -6.46
N ASP A 90 10.48 -7.22 -5.97
CA ASP A 90 11.35 -7.53 -4.84
C ASP A 90 11.65 -6.26 -4.01
N THR A 91 12.64 -6.34 -3.13
CA THR A 91 13.01 -5.23 -2.24
C THR A 91 13.85 -4.14 -2.92
N GLY A 92 14.31 -4.35 -4.13
CA GLY A 92 15.04 -3.36 -4.96
C GLY A 92 14.16 -2.74 -6.03
N ASN A 93 13.04 -3.40 -6.40
CA ASN A 93 12.23 -3.07 -7.56
C ASN A 93 10.75 -2.94 -7.20
N PHE A 94 10.27 -1.71 -7.01
CA PHE A 94 8.90 -1.45 -6.59
C PHE A 94 8.41 -0.03 -6.88
N TYR A 95 7.10 0.13 -6.80
CA TYR A 95 6.39 1.39 -6.63
C TYR A 95 5.65 1.39 -5.30
N LEU A 96 5.71 2.50 -4.55
CA LEU A 96 4.95 2.73 -3.32
C LEU A 96 4.10 3.97 -3.45
N LEU A 97 2.79 3.84 -3.28
CA LEU A 97 1.88 4.96 -3.11
C LEU A 97 1.54 5.04 -1.62
N VAL A 98 2.12 6.00 -0.91
CA VAL A 98 2.12 6.03 0.56
C VAL A 98 1.77 7.40 1.13
N LYS A 99 1.04 7.38 2.25
CA LYS A 99 0.86 8.53 3.14
C LYS A 99 2.04 8.62 4.08
N THR A 100 2.57 9.84 4.24
CA THR A 100 3.66 10.18 5.16
C THR A 100 3.45 11.58 5.72
N ARG A 101 4.42 12.10 6.45
CA ARG A 101 4.45 13.47 6.94
C ARG A 101 5.77 14.13 6.55
N GLU A 102 5.68 15.34 6.02
CA GLU A 102 6.85 16.17 5.77
C GLU A 102 6.84 17.37 6.73
N GLU A 103 8.04 17.77 7.10
CA GLU A 103 8.28 18.99 7.86
C GLU A 103 8.80 20.05 6.89
N GLU A 104 8.00 21.08 6.64
CA GLU A 104 8.43 22.25 5.86
C GLU A 104 9.00 23.30 6.81
N PHE A 105 10.27 23.63 6.62
CA PHE A 105 10.92 24.72 7.36
C PHE A 105 10.58 26.06 6.69
N GLY A 106 9.67 26.81 7.28
CA GLY A 106 9.38 28.18 6.83
C GLY A 106 10.43 29.16 7.37
N PHE A 107 11.38 29.60 6.54
CA PHE A 107 12.42 30.58 6.93
C PHE A 107 11.88 31.92 7.42
N GLN A 108 10.61 32.25 7.10
CA GLN A 108 10.01 33.53 7.46
C GLN A 108 9.21 33.54 8.75
N THR A 109 8.77 32.38 9.26
CA THR A 109 7.85 32.32 10.41
C THR A 109 8.39 31.55 11.60
N LEU A 110 9.54 30.87 11.48
CA LEU A 110 10.03 29.88 12.48
C LEU A 110 9.00 28.79 12.84
N ASP A 111 7.90 28.72 12.11
CA ASP A 111 6.87 27.72 12.32
C ASP A 111 7.14 26.52 11.43
N LEU A 112 7.35 25.36 12.05
CA LEU A 112 7.35 24.07 11.38
C LEU A 112 5.94 23.76 10.90
N LYS A 113 5.65 24.01 9.63
CA LYS A 113 4.40 23.52 9.02
C LYS A 113 4.53 22.03 8.82
N LYS A 114 3.85 21.29 9.64
CA LYS A 114 3.71 19.83 9.48
C LYS A 114 2.49 19.56 8.63
N SER A 115 2.67 18.83 7.53
CA SER A 115 1.57 18.44 6.65
C SER A 115 1.66 16.97 6.29
N ALA A 116 0.52 16.29 6.25
CA ALA A 116 0.46 14.96 5.67
C ALA A 116 0.64 15.08 4.16
N LYS A 117 1.43 14.16 3.61
CA LYS A 117 1.77 14.08 2.20
C LYS A 117 1.44 12.70 1.65
N LEU A 118 1.05 12.68 0.40
CA LEU A 118 0.99 11.47 -0.41
C LEU A 118 2.20 11.47 -1.34
N ARG A 119 2.96 10.38 -1.35
CA ARG A 119 4.13 10.20 -2.21
C ARG A 119 3.95 8.98 -3.09
N LEU A 120 4.36 9.09 -4.34
CA LEU A 120 4.54 7.97 -5.25
C LEU A 120 6.05 7.76 -5.44
N ILE A 121 6.57 6.73 -4.82
CA ILE A 121 8.00 6.40 -4.78
C ILE A 121 8.27 5.24 -5.73
N LYS A 122 9.34 5.34 -6.52
CA LYS A 122 9.91 4.27 -7.33
C LYS A 122 11.23 3.82 -6.71
N SER A 123 11.47 2.53 -6.67
CA SER A 123 12.79 1.94 -6.48
C SER A 123 13.13 1.09 -7.69
N ASP A 124 14.27 1.34 -8.29
CA ASP A 124 14.80 0.62 -9.46
C ASP A 124 16.22 0.18 -9.12
N HIS A 125 16.41 -1.11 -8.82
CA HIS A 125 17.68 -1.65 -8.33
C HIS A 125 18.24 -0.88 -7.11
N PHE A 126 17.37 -0.58 -6.14
CA PHE A 126 17.63 0.21 -4.92
C PHE A 126 17.90 1.71 -5.17
N ASP A 127 17.82 2.19 -6.39
CA ASP A 127 17.79 3.64 -6.66
C ASP A 127 16.37 4.16 -6.42
N VAL A 128 16.22 5.01 -5.40
CA VAL A 128 14.92 5.43 -4.86
C VAL A 128 14.66 6.90 -5.20
N GLU A 129 13.56 7.15 -5.88
CA GLU A 129 13.13 8.50 -6.28
C GLU A 129 11.61 8.71 -6.12
N ASP A 130 11.19 9.96 -5.99
CA ASP A 130 9.79 10.33 -6.14
C ASP A 130 9.43 10.42 -7.62
N VAL A 131 8.38 9.72 -8.04
CA VAL A 131 7.87 9.77 -9.42
C VAL A 131 7.26 11.14 -9.75
N ILE A 132 6.61 11.75 -8.76
CA ILE A 132 5.98 13.06 -8.83
C ILE A 132 6.25 13.83 -7.54
N PRO A 133 6.15 15.17 -7.54
CA PRO A 133 6.19 15.95 -6.30
C PRO A 133 5.12 15.49 -5.30
N ALA A 134 5.48 15.46 -4.03
CA ALA A 134 4.57 15.05 -2.95
C ALA A 134 3.32 15.95 -2.88
N ILE A 135 2.16 15.33 -2.70
CA ILE A 135 0.86 16.01 -2.69
C ILE A 135 0.39 16.20 -1.25
N SER A 136 -0.02 17.41 -0.90
CA SER A 136 -0.62 17.69 0.41
C SER A 136 -2.02 17.07 0.53
N ILE A 137 -2.23 16.33 1.61
CA ILE A 137 -3.51 15.70 1.93
C ILE A 137 -3.88 15.98 3.39
N PRO A 138 -5.15 15.76 3.80
CA PRO A 138 -5.56 15.90 5.19
C PRO A 138 -4.73 14.99 6.13
N GLU A 139 -4.41 15.51 7.32
CA GLU A 139 -3.70 14.72 8.34
C GLU A 139 -4.50 13.52 8.81
N GLU A 140 -5.79 13.73 9.04
CA GLU A 140 -6.73 12.72 9.53
C GLU A 140 -7.64 12.22 8.41
N GLY A 141 -8.27 11.09 8.67
CA GLY A 141 -9.21 10.46 7.76
C GLY A 141 -8.58 9.44 6.81
N PRO A 142 -9.45 8.68 6.15
CA PRO A 142 -9.05 7.65 5.20
C PRO A 142 -8.47 8.25 3.92
N VAL A 143 -7.53 7.54 3.33
CA VAL A 143 -7.06 7.78 1.96
C VAL A 143 -7.28 6.50 1.17
N TYR A 144 -7.92 6.62 0.03
CA TYR A 144 -8.18 5.51 -0.88
C TYR A 144 -7.11 5.54 -1.97
N LEU A 145 -6.43 4.43 -2.13
CA LEU A 145 -5.30 4.27 -3.03
C LEU A 145 -5.63 3.21 -4.06
N ARG A 146 -5.34 3.51 -5.33
CA ARG A 146 -5.63 2.62 -6.44
C ARG A 146 -4.45 2.56 -7.39
N VAL A 147 -4.19 1.35 -7.91
CA VAL A 147 -3.34 1.12 -9.07
C VAL A 147 -4.08 0.29 -10.09
N THR A 148 -3.96 0.66 -11.36
CA THR A 148 -4.57 -0.07 -12.48
C THR A 148 -3.51 -0.36 -13.52
N THR A 149 -3.32 -1.63 -13.87
CA THR A 149 -2.42 -2.01 -14.96
C THR A 149 -3.13 -1.87 -16.30
N ILE A 150 -2.44 -1.31 -17.28
CA ILE A 150 -2.94 -1.00 -18.63
C ILE A 150 -1.99 -1.53 -19.69
N GLN A 151 -2.39 -1.48 -20.96
CA GLN A 151 -1.59 -1.87 -22.12
C GLN A 151 -0.95 -3.27 -21.96
N GLU A 152 -1.77 -4.29 -21.69
CA GLU A 152 -1.32 -5.68 -21.45
C GLU A 152 -0.33 -5.80 -20.25
N GLY A 153 -0.41 -4.86 -19.30
CA GLY A 153 0.41 -4.83 -18.10
C GLY A 153 1.77 -4.15 -18.28
N LEU A 154 2.00 -3.47 -19.41
CA LEU A 154 3.25 -2.73 -19.66
C LEU A 154 3.36 -1.41 -18.88
N TYR A 155 2.22 -0.85 -18.48
CA TYR A 155 2.14 0.36 -17.69
C TYR A 155 1.17 0.18 -16.53
N ALA A 156 1.33 1.02 -15.52
CA ALA A 156 0.42 1.13 -14.38
C ALA A 156 0.06 2.60 -14.11
N LYS A 157 -1.21 2.87 -13.87
CA LYS A 157 -1.71 4.17 -13.44
C LYS A 157 -1.99 4.14 -11.94
N PHE A 158 -1.52 5.16 -11.24
CA PHE A 158 -1.74 5.34 -9.82
C PHE A 158 -2.75 6.45 -9.57
N PHE A 159 -3.64 6.22 -8.61
CA PHE A 159 -4.72 7.15 -8.27
C PHE A 159 -4.87 7.24 -6.76
N TYR A 160 -5.42 8.36 -6.30
CA TYR A 160 -5.91 8.49 -4.93
C TYR A 160 -7.28 9.14 -4.89
N SER A 161 -7.99 8.93 -3.78
CA SER A 161 -9.24 9.61 -3.46
C SER A 161 -9.30 9.88 -1.95
N LEU A 162 -10.00 10.94 -1.55
CA LEU A 162 -10.24 11.27 -0.15
C LEU A 162 -11.65 10.87 0.32
N ASP A 163 -12.53 10.50 -0.61
CA ASP A 163 -13.92 10.12 -0.35
C ASP A 163 -14.29 8.71 -0.84
N GLY A 164 -13.34 8.02 -1.49
CA GLY A 164 -13.52 6.69 -2.07
C GLY A 164 -14.39 6.65 -3.33
N LYS A 165 -14.67 7.80 -3.94
CA LYS A 165 -15.51 7.93 -5.15
C LYS A 165 -14.79 8.65 -6.27
N ASP A 166 -14.33 9.86 -5.98
CA ASP A 166 -13.67 10.72 -6.96
C ASP A 166 -12.16 10.49 -6.91
N TYR A 167 -11.67 9.65 -7.84
CA TYR A 167 -10.26 9.29 -7.95
C TYR A 167 -9.51 10.26 -8.86
N GLN A 168 -8.41 10.79 -8.35
CA GLN A 168 -7.49 11.64 -9.10
C GLN A 168 -6.30 10.80 -9.57
N GLU A 169 -5.99 10.85 -10.86
CA GLU A 169 -4.80 10.22 -11.44
C GLU A 169 -3.55 10.99 -11.00
N LEU A 170 -2.55 10.27 -10.54
CA LEU A 170 -1.27 10.80 -10.09
C LEU A 170 -0.22 10.71 -11.19
N ALA A 171 -0.05 9.50 -11.72
CA ALA A 171 0.94 9.21 -12.75
C ALA A 171 0.63 7.90 -13.47
N GLU A 172 1.12 7.81 -14.70
CA GLU A 172 1.29 6.57 -15.45
C GLU A 172 2.79 6.23 -15.47
N VAL A 173 3.13 5.00 -15.12
CA VAL A 173 4.52 4.53 -15.01
C VAL A 173 4.73 3.22 -15.77
N PRO A 174 5.92 2.96 -16.33
CA PRO A 174 6.24 1.67 -16.92
C PRO A 174 6.38 0.60 -15.83
N THR A 175 5.98 -0.64 -16.15
CA THR A 175 6.08 -1.77 -15.22
C THR A 175 7.30 -2.66 -15.47
N ASN A 176 8.19 -2.25 -16.36
CA ASN A 176 9.39 -3.02 -16.74
C ASN A 176 10.26 -3.41 -15.54
N ILE A 177 10.41 -2.53 -14.54
CA ILE A 177 11.17 -2.82 -13.31
C ILE A 177 10.52 -3.92 -12.45
N LEU A 178 9.30 -4.35 -12.77
CA LEU A 178 8.54 -5.37 -12.04
C LEU A 178 8.44 -6.67 -12.84
N THR A 179 9.37 -6.90 -13.77
CA THR A 179 9.41 -8.10 -14.62
C THR A 179 10.59 -8.99 -14.27
N ASP A 180 10.48 -10.28 -14.60
CA ASP A 180 11.54 -11.26 -14.37
C ASP A 180 12.84 -10.88 -15.11
N GLU A 181 12.72 -10.25 -16.28
CA GLU A 181 13.87 -9.85 -17.10
C GLU A 181 14.70 -8.72 -16.48
N GLN A 182 14.04 -7.78 -15.78
CA GLN A 182 14.73 -6.63 -15.16
C GLN A 182 15.19 -6.93 -13.74
N SER A 183 14.42 -7.74 -13.01
CA SER A 183 14.69 -8.01 -11.59
C SER A 183 15.47 -9.31 -11.36
N GLU A 184 15.89 -9.98 -12.44
CA GLU A 184 16.67 -11.24 -12.40
C GLU A 184 16.06 -12.32 -11.49
N GLY A 185 14.74 -12.37 -11.40
CA GLY A 185 13.99 -13.27 -10.52
C GLY A 185 12.95 -14.11 -11.24
N PHE A 186 12.18 -14.89 -10.47
CA PHE A 186 11.11 -15.76 -10.97
C PHE A 186 9.85 -15.72 -10.10
N THR A 187 9.68 -14.66 -9.29
CA THR A 187 8.58 -14.58 -8.31
C THR A 187 7.33 -13.91 -8.88
N GLY A 188 7.50 -13.05 -9.91
CA GLY A 188 6.45 -12.20 -10.44
C GLY A 188 6.05 -11.07 -9.49
N ALA A 189 5.34 -10.10 -10.02
CA ALA A 189 4.93 -8.91 -9.28
C ALA A 189 3.84 -9.19 -8.24
N HIS A 190 3.79 -8.37 -7.20
CA HIS A 190 2.85 -8.42 -6.09
C HIS A 190 2.26 -7.06 -5.80
N PHE A 191 1.00 -7.03 -5.38
CA PHE A 191 0.36 -5.85 -4.80
C PHE A 191 0.15 -6.09 -3.31
N GLY A 192 0.38 -5.07 -2.49
CA GLY A 192 0.26 -5.25 -1.04
C GLY A 192 -0.05 -4.00 -0.24
N MET A 193 -0.54 -4.23 0.95
CA MET A 193 -0.65 -3.24 2.02
C MET A 193 0.69 -3.16 2.74
N TYR A 194 1.19 -1.95 2.89
CA TYR A 194 2.53 -1.70 3.40
C TYR A 194 2.51 -0.67 4.53
N CYS A 195 3.33 -0.89 5.55
CA CYS A 195 3.54 0.07 6.62
C CYS A 195 4.99 0.01 7.10
N HIS A 196 5.69 1.15 7.20
CA HIS A 196 6.96 1.22 7.89
C HIS A 196 7.01 2.30 8.96
N ASP A 197 7.88 2.09 9.96
CA ASP A 197 8.21 3.03 11.01
C ASP A 197 9.68 2.85 11.40
N MET A 198 10.53 3.70 10.83
CA MET A 198 11.98 3.67 11.09
C MET A 198 12.35 4.33 12.42
N THR A 199 11.37 4.90 13.14
CA THR A 199 11.60 5.52 14.46
C THR A 199 11.63 4.50 15.61
N GLY A 200 11.16 3.27 15.36
CA GLY A 200 11.04 2.22 16.36
C GLY A 200 9.84 2.37 17.31
N LEU A 201 8.97 3.37 17.09
CA LEU A 201 7.76 3.59 17.91
C LEU A 201 6.62 2.63 17.58
N ARG A 202 6.80 1.77 16.59
CA ARG A 202 5.79 0.82 16.11
C ARG A 202 4.47 1.50 15.73
N ARG A 203 4.56 2.62 15.00
CA ARG A 203 3.38 3.26 14.44
C ARG A 203 2.65 2.26 13.56
N TYR A 204 1.33 2.33 13.56
CA TYR A 204 0.51 1.39 12.80
C TYR A 204 -0.39 2.10 11.80
N ALA A 205 -0.77 1.37 10.76
CA ALA A 205 -1.79 1.76 9.79
C ALA A 205 -2.94 0.76 9.81
N ASP A 206 -4.15 1.25 9.66
CA ASP A 206 -5.37 0.46 9.59
C ASP A 206 -5.87 0.44 8.14
N PHE A 207 -6.00 -0.76 7.58
CA PHE A 207 -6.50 -0.98 6.22
C PHE A 207 -7.95 -1.48 6.28
N GLY A 208 -8.89 -0.71 5.73
CA GLY A 208 -10.30 -1.04 5.75
C GLY A 208 -10.67 -2.17 4.79
N TYR A 209 -9.98 -2.26 3.67
CA TYR A 209 -10.09 -3.34 2.69
C TYR A 209 -8.86 -3.40 1.79
N PHE A 210 -8.74 -4.50 1.07
CA PHE A 210 -7.78 -4.68 -0.02
C PHE A 210 -8.44 -5.53 -1.11
N GLU A 211 -8.66 -4.95 -2.26
CA GLU A 211 -9.38 -5.56 -3.35
C GLU A 211 -8.53 -5.64 -4.62
N ILE A 212 -8.57 -6.78 -5.28
CA ILE A 212 -7.98 -6.99 -6.62
C ILE A 212 -9.08 -7.45 -7.53
N VAL A 213 -9.39 -6.66 -8.54
CA VAL A 213 -10.41 -6.97 -9.55
C VAL A 213 -9.79 -6.94 -10.95
N LYS A 214 -10.39 -7.67 -11.87
CA LYS A 214 -10.01 -7.60 -13.27
C LYS A 214 -10.40 -6.24 -13.82
N ALA A 215 -9.42 -5.47 -14.30
CA ALA A 215 -9.70 -4.20 -14.95
C ALA A 215 -10.41 -4.42 -16.30
N ARG A 216 -11.29 -3.49 -16.67
CA ARG A 216 -11.85 -3.48 -18.01
C ARG A 216 -10.75 -3.12 -18.99
N LYS A 217 -10.69 -3.84 -20.13
CA LYS A 217 -9.80 -3.42 -21.23
C LYS A 217 -10.25 -2.03 -21.69
N GLU A 218 -9.32 -1.10 -21.69
CA GLU A 218 -9.53 0.16 -22.42
C GLU A 218 -9.67 -0.20 -23.92
N GLN A 219 -10.75 0.28 -24.54
CA GLN A 219 -11.03 0.10 -25.98
C GLN A 219 -10.18 1.06 -26.80
#